data_6aa5d086be9803b5cb6e4937ff7d8751
#
_entry.id   6aa5d086be9803b5cb6e4937ff7d8751
#
_cell.length_a   1.000
_cell.length_b   1.000
_cell.length_c   1.000
_cell.angle_alpha   90.00
_cell.angle_beta   90.00
_cell.angle_gamma   90.00
#
_symmetry.space_group_name_H-M   'P 1'
#
loop_
_entity.id
_entity.type
_entity.pdbx_description
1 polymer ?
#
loop_
_entity_poly.entity_id
_entity_poly.type
_entity_poly.pdbx_seq_one_letter_code
_entity_poly.pdbx_strand_id
1 'polypeptide(L)'
;MRRLAVAAALACAVAASAAGQQPPVPHPGTKLSLDELRSQMFHVSAGRRLKPKAWPGGARAAVALSFDVDNASAALARGNLNYEVISRGEYGAVDGLPRILRLLERHRIPSSFFIPAVSAALHPQMIPEILASPLNHEIGVHGWIHELLPAVNDEKEEQRLLDQAIDYLTKATGRRPVGYRAPSWQFSRWTPGQIRAAGFLYDSSLMASDDAYEILIEGRPSGVVELPIERILDDFPYFGGNADGSMPAPSSVLEVFQSEFDVAHDEGGLYVLTMHPHIMGHRSRVAILERLIEHMKKKGGVWFATHEQVARYVKNSS
;
A
#
# COMPACT_ATOMS: atom_id res chain seq x y z
N MET A 1 68.95 35.80 -26.90
CA MET A 1 68.14 34.60 -26.55
C MET A 1 66.86 35.07 -25.89
N ARG A 2 65.81 35.22 -26.66
CA ARG A 2 64.46 35.63 -26.16
C ARG A 2 63.62 34.38 -25.93
N ARG A 3 63.18 34.15 -24.71
CA ARG A 3 62.22 33.08 -24.38
C ARG A 3 60.82 33.58 -24.61
N LEU A 4 60.10 33.00 -25.55
CA LEU A 4 58.68 33.19 -25.76
C LEU A 4 57.93 32.34 -24.70
N ALA A 5 57.13 32.97 -23.88
CA ALA A 5 56.16 32.31 -23.00
C ALA A 5 54.85 32.19 -23.77
N VAL A 6 54.40 30.96 -24.01
CA VAL A 6 53.09 30.66 -24.58
C VAL A 6 52.11 30.51 -23.39
N ALA A 7 51.20 31.46 -23.26
CA ALA A 7 50.07 31.37 -22.32
C ALA A 7 48.94 30.58 -23.00
N ALA A 8 48.66 29.37 -22.48
CA ALA A 8 47.49 28.59 -22.87
C ALA A 8 46.28 29.09 -22.06
N ALA A 9 45.37 29.79 -22.72
CA ALA A 9 44.08 30.14 -22.13
C ALA A 9 43.15 28.92 -22.20
N LEU A 10 42.85 28.31 -21.04
CA LEU A 10 41.82 27.30 -20.92
C LEU A 10 40.46 27.98 -20.92
N ALA A 11 39.73 27.91 -22.04
CA ALA A 11 38.33 28.33 -22.11
C ALA A 11 37.47 27.21 -21.53
N CYS A 12 37.01 27.36 -20.28
CA CYS A 12 35.93 26.56 -19.74
C CYS A 12 34.62 26.92 -20.44
N ALA A 13 34.22 26.13 -21.42
CA ALA A 13 32.88 26.18 -21.95
C ALA A 13 31.91 25.58 -20.91
N VAL A 14 31.22 26.44 -20.17
CA VAL A 14 30.05 26.03 -19.37
C VAL A 14 28.95 25.69 -20.37
N ALA A 15 28.76 24.40 -20.62
CA ALA A 15 27.58 23.90 -21.29
C ALA A 15 26.38 24.11 -20.36
N ALA A 16 25.65 25.19 -20.53
CA ALA A 16 24.31 25.32 -19.94
C ALA A 16 23.47 24.22 -20.56
N SER A 17 23.21 23.17 -19.77
CA SER A 17 22.20 22.19 -20.12
C SER A 17 20.88 22.95 -20.22
N ALA A 18 20.38 23.13 -21.43
CA ALA A 18 19.01 23.52 -21.67
C ALA A 18 18.16 22.40 -21.03
N ALA A 19 17.61 22.69 -19.87
CA ALA A 19 16.54 21.87 -19.30
C ALA A 19 15.45 21.81 -20.37
N GLY A 20 15.42 20.73 -21.14
CA GLY A 20 14.42 20.50 -22.16
C GLY A 20 13.07 20.63 -21.51
N GLN A 21 12.32 21.66 -21.85
CA GLN A 21 10.92 21.74 -21.52
C GLN A 21 10.29 20.45 -22.02
N GLN A 22 9.82 19.61 -21.12
CA GLN A 22 9.01 18.46 -21.50
C GLN A 22 7.84 19.01 -22.34
N PRO A 23 7.52 18.35 -23.47
CA PRO A 23 6.38 18.79 -24.28
C PRO A 23 5.16 18.86 -23.32
N PRO A 24 4.30 19.88 -23.47
CA PRO A 24 3.16 20.06 -22.61
C PRO A 24 2.34 18.77 -22.61
N VAL A 25 2.19 18.16 -21.42
CA VAL A 25 1.38 16.96 -21.24
C VAL A 25 -0.04 17.32 -21.69
N PRO A 26 -0.63 16.57 -22.61
CA PRO A 26 -2.01 16.84 -23.01
C PRO A 26 -2.89 16.78 -21.76
N HIS A 27 -3.70 17.81 -21.53
CA HIS A 27 -4.71 17.82 -20.47
C HIS A 27 -6.07 17.45 -21.08
N PRO A 28 -6.35 16.15 -21.31
CA PRO A 28 -7.57 15.72 -21.99
C PRO A 28 -8.84 16.17 -21.26
N GLY A 29 -8.78 16.27 -19.94
CA GLY A 29 -9.88 16.75 -19.11
C GLY A 29 -10.34 18.17 -19.42
N THR A 30 -9.47 19.03 -19.97
CA THR A 30 -9.87 20.40 -20.34
C THR A 30 -10.82 20.46 -21.55
N LYS A 31 -10.99 19.35 -22.24
CA LYS A 31 -11.88 19.21 -23.41
C LYS A 31 -13.18 18.50 -23.10
N LEU A 32 -13.31 17.97 -21.86
CA LEU A 32 -14.49 17.24 -21.42
C LEU A 32 -15.56 18.20 -20.95
N SER A 33 -16.82 17.89 -21.22
CA SER A 33 -17.97 18.54 -20.62
C SER A 33 -18.05 18.24 -19.12
N LEU A 34 -18.79 19.05 -18.38
CA LEU A 34 -18.99 18.81 -16.94
C LEU A 34 -19.67 17.46 -16.65
N ASP A 35 -20.54 17.00 -17.54
CA ASP A 35 -21.24 15.72 -17.36
C ASP A 35 -20.28 14.53 -17.61
N GLU A 36 -19.38 14.62 -18.59
CA GLU A 36 -18.33 13.63 -18.78
C GLU A 36 -17.37 13.59 -17.58
N LEU A 37 -16.97 14.76 -17.05
CA LEU A 37 -16.13 14.84 -15.85
C LEU A 37 -16.85 14.24 -14.62
N ARG A 38 -18.14 14.51 -14.44
CA ARG A 38 -18.94 13.88 -13.39
C ARG A 38 -19.03 12.37 -13.53
N SER A 39 -19.27 11.88 -14.74
CA SER A 39 -19.34 10.46 -15.03
C SER A 39 -18.02 9.76 -14.68
N GLN A 40 -16.87 10.36 -15.03
CA GLN A 40 -15.56 9.81 -14.67
C GLN A 40 -15.29 9.89 -13.17
N MET A 41 -15.56 11.04 -12.55
CA MET A 41 -15.29 11.25 -11.12
C MET A 41 -16.13 10.35 -10.23
N PHE A 42 -17.38 10.10 -10.59
CA PHE A 42 -18.31 9.31 -9.77
C PHE A 42 -18.51 7.89 -10.29
N HIS A 43 -17.63 7.42 -11.17
CA HIS A 43 -17.58 6.00 -11.53
C HIS A 43 -17.32 5.14 -10.28
N VAL A 44 -16.40 5.61 -9.42
CA VAL A 44 -16.18 5.08 -8.07
C VAL A 44 -16.20 6.24 -7.09
N SER A 45 -16.94 6.12 -6.00
CA SER A 45 -17.01 7.19 -5.01
C SER A 45 -17.32 6.66 -3.61
N ALA A 46 -17.10 7.51 -2.60
CA ALA A 46 -17.49 7.20 -1.24
C ALA A 46 -19.01 7.26 -1.08
N GLY A 47 -19.55 6.22 -0.48
CA GLY A 47 -20.95 6.11 -0.11
C GLY A 47 -21.18 6.33 1.37
N ARG A 48 -22.00 5.47 1.96
CA ARG A 48 -22.34 5.53 3.39
C ARG A 48 -21.09 5.38 4.25
N ARG A 49 -20.89 6.29 5.19
CA ARG A 49 -19.85 6.18 6.22
C ARG A 49 -20.16 5.02 7.16
N LEU A 50 -19.14 4.26 7.49
CA LEU A 50 -19.21 3.05 8.32
C LEU A 50 -18.48 3.23 9.65
N LYS A 51 -18.22 4.46 10.08
CA LYS A 51 -17.62 4.74 11.39
C LYS A 51 -18.56 4.24 12.50
N PRO A 52 -18.13 3.29 13.34
CA PRO A 52 -18.97 2.79 14.41
C PRO A 52 -19.02 3.78 15.57
N LYS A 53 -20.03 3.67 16.42
CA LYS A 53 -20.14 4.50 17.64
C LYS A 53 -19.09 4.15 18.70
N ALA A 54 -18.59 2.93 18.71
CA ALA A 54 -17.55 2.45 19.60
C ALA A 54 -16.84 1.27 18.93
N TRP A 55 -15.58 1.04 19.25
CA TRP A 55 -14.81 -0.10 18.80
C TRP A 55 -14.93 -1.27 19.79
N PRO A 56 -14.58 -2.51 19.39
CA PRO A 56 -14.64 -3.69 20.26
C PRO A 56 -13.90 -3.48 21.59
N GLY A 57 -14.47 -4.05 22.66
CA GLY A 57 -13.88 -3.96 24.01
C GLY A 57 -13.89 -2.55 24.61
N GLY A 58 -14.67 -1.61 24.05
CA GLY A 58 -14.69 -0.21 24.48
C GLY A 58 -13.43 0.57 24.03
N ALA A 59 -12.71 0.06 23.04
CA ALA A 59 -11.56 0.77 22.48
C ALA A 59 -11.98 2.10 21.85
N ARG A 60 -11.12 3.09 21.97
CA ARG A 60 -11.34 4.42 21.43
C ARG A 60 -11.02 4.49 19.94
N ALA A 61 -9.98 3.79 19.51
CA ALA A 61 -9.60 3.72 18.10
C ALA A 61 -9.33 2.28 17.66
N ALA A 62 -9.51 2.01 16.37
CA ALA A 62 -9.02 0.80 15.74
C ALA A 62 -7.70 1.09 15.02
N VAL A 63 -6.77 0.14 15.08
CA VAL A 63 -5.49 0.19 14.37
C VAL A 63 -5.35 -1.06 13.51
N ALA A 64 -5.22 -0.88 12.22
CA ALA A 64 -4.96 -1.93 11.24
C ALA A 64 -3.57 -1.73 10.62
N LEU A 65 -2.60 -2.53 11.06
CA LEU A 65 -1.27 -2.56 10.46
C LEU A 65 -1.29 -3.53 9.29
N SER A 66 -0.77 -3.11 8.13
CA SER A 66 -0.69 -3.95 6.94
C SER A 66 0.67 -3.92 6.27
N PHE A 67 0.95 -5.00 5.55
CA PHE A 67 2.19 -5.17 4.82
C PHE A 67 1.89 -5.63 3.40
N ASP A 68 2.28 -4.81 2.41
CA ASP A 68 2.24 -5.16 1.00
C ASP A 68 3.55 -5.93 0.69
N VAL A 69 3.41 -7.24 0.47
CA VAL A 69 4.55 -8.16 0.36
C VAL A 69 5.01 -8.26 -1.09
N ASP A 70 5.31 -7.10 -1.67
CA ASP A 70 5.66 -6.97 -3.09
C ASP A 70 6.96 -7.67 -3.43
N ASN A 71 7.95 -7.56 -2.55
CA ASN A 71 9.30 -8.01 -2.81
C ASN A 71 9.80 -7.48 -4.16
N ALA A 72 10.15 -8.38 -5.11
CA ALA A 72 10.58 -7.98 -6.46
C ALA A 72 9.44 -7.94 -7.49
N SER A 73 8.20 -8.33 -7.13
CA SER A 73 7.13 -8.54 -8.11
C SER A 73 6.78 -7.27 -8.90
N ALA A 74 6.76 -6.11 -8.25
CA ALA A 74 6.52 -4.83 -8.92
C ALA A 74 7.59 -4.48 -9.97
N ALA A 75 8.85 -4.83 -9.73
CA ALA A 75 9.93 -4.66 -10.70
C ALA A 75 9.78 -5.63 -11.87
N LEU A 76 9.49 -6.90 -11.56
CA LEU A 76 9.27 -7.94 -12.58
C LEU A 76 8.09 -7.60 -13.47
N ALA A 77 6.98 -7.11 -12.91
CA ALA A 77 5.82 -6.67 -13.68
C ALA A 77 6.14 -5.58 -14.71
N ARG A 78 7.12 -4.74 -14.42
CA ARG A 78 7.61 -3.67 -15.31
C ARG A 78 8.77 -4.10 -16.22
N GLY A 79 9.16 -5.39 -16.18
CA GLY A 79 10.32 -5.90 -16.92
C GLY A 79 11.66 -5.34 -16.42
N ASN A 80 11.71 -4.78 -15.21
CA ASN A 80 12.95 -4.31 -14.60
C ASN A 80 13.70 -5.48 -13.94
N LEU A 81 14.76 -5.93 -14.59
CA LEU A 81 15.61 -7.04 -14.15
C LEU A 81 16.93 -6.55 -13.53
N ASN A 82 16.99 -5.30 -13.06
CA ASN A 82 18.18 -4.78 -12.38
C ASN A 82 18.42 -5.57 -11.08
N TYR A 83 19.63 -6.13 -10.95
CA TYR A 83 19.98 -6.98 -9.80
C TYR A 83 19.91 -6.24 -8.45
N GLU A 84 20.17 -4.93 -8.41
CA GLU A 84 20.02 -4.15 -7.20
C GLU A 84 18.57 -4.15 -6.74
N VAL A 85 17.61 -3.91 -7.65
CA VAL A 85 16.18 -3.89 -7.35
C VAL A 85 15.67 -5.28 -6.97
N ILE A 86 16.10 -6.31 -7.69
CA ILE A 86 15.74 -7.71 -7.41
C ILE A 86 16.25 -8.12 -6.02
N SER A 87 17.52 -7.84 -5.70
CA SER A 87 18.11 -8.19 -4.40
C SER A 87 17.44 -7.46 -3.23
N ARG A 88 16.99 -6.21 -3.46
CA ARG A 88 16.19 -5.49 -2.45
C ARG A 88 14.83 -6.16 -2.20
N GLY A 89 14.20 -6.65 -3.26
CA GLY A 89 12.99 -7.46 -3.13
C GLY A 89 13.23 -8.77 -2.38
N GLU A 90 14.31 -9.48 -2.70
CA GLU A 90 14.72 -10.70 -2.01
C GLU A 90 14.92 -10.46 -0.50
N TYR A 91 15.56 -9.34 -0.13
CA TYR A 91 15.69 -8.93 1.27
C TYR A 91 14.34 -8.90 2.00
N GLY A 92 13.29 -8.45 1.33
CA GLY A 92 11.93 -8.43 1.89
C GLY A 92 11.46 -9.81 2.33
N ALA A 93 11.68 -10.83 1.50
CA ALA A 93 11.28 -12.20 1.79
C ALA A 93 12.18 -12.88 2.84
N VAL A 94 13.50 -12.66 2.77
CA VAL A 94 14.51 -13.44 3.54
C VAL A 94 14.75 -12.84 4.92
N ASP A 95 14.84 -11.53 5.02
CA ASP A 95 15.17 -10.82 6.27
C ASP A 95 14.02 -9.97 6.79
N GLY A 96 13.36 -9.21 5.90
CA GLY A 96 12.39 -8.20 6.26
C GLY A 96 11.14 -8.80 6.90
N LEU A 97 10.48 -9.72 6.21
CA LEU A 97 9.27 -10.37 6.68
C LEU A 97 9.50 -11.16 7.99
N PRO A 98 10.52 -12.03 8.12
CA PRO A 98 10.78 -12.72 9.40
C PRO A 98 11.04 -11.76 10.57
N ARG A 99 11.68 -10.60 10.31
CA ARG A 99 11.92 -9.60 11.35
C ARG A 99 10.64 -8.92 11.79
N ILE A 100 9.77 -8.59 10.85
CA ILE A 100 8.44 -8.02 11.12
C ILE A 100 7.57 -9.00 11.89
N LEU A 101 7.51 -10.27 11.47
CA LEU A 101 6.72 -11.30 12.15
C LEU A 101 7.16 -11.45 13.62
N ARG A 102 8.46 -11.50 13.89
CA ARG A 102 8.98 -11.51 15.28
C ARG A 102 8.59 -10.29 16.09
N LEU A 103 8.56 -9.09 15.47
CA LEU A 103 8.10 -7.86 16.13
C LEU A 103 6.62 -7.96 16.51
N LEU A 104 5.78 -8.32 15.54
CA LEU A 104 4.34 -8.46 15.74
C LEU A 104 4.01 -9.50 16.82
N GLU A 105 4.74 -10.61 16.84
CA GLU A 105 4.57 -11.66 17.85
C GLU A 105 4.93 -11.17 19.26
N ARG A 106 6.09 -10.50 19.42
CA ARG A 106 6.48 -9.89 20.73
C ARG A 106 5.40 -8.94 21.25
N HIS A 107 4.79 -8.18 20.37
CA HIS A 107 3.76 -7.21 20.71
C HIS A 107 2.33 -7.77 20.66
N ARG A 108 2.14 -9.03 20.23
CA ARG A 108 0.82 -9.69 20.09
C ARG A 108 -0.14 -8.87 19.22
N ILE A 109 0.31 -8.45 18.05
CA ILE A 109 -0.46 -7.62 17.12
C ILE A 109 -0.80 -8.44 15.87
N PRO A 110 -2.09 -8.76 15.63
CA PRO A 110 -2.52 -9.31 14.35
C PRO A 110 -2.38 -8.24 13.26
N SER A 111 -2.03 -8.65 12.05
CA SER A 111 -1.82 -7.75 10.91
C SER A 111 -2.30 -8.40 9.62
N SER A 112 -2.50 -7.59 8.58
CA SER A 112 -2.88 -8.06 7.26
C SER A 112 -1.69 -8.00 6.31
N PHE A 113 -1.53 -9.05 5.50
CA PHE A 113 -0.49 -9.16 4.50
C PHE A 113 -1.14 -9.24 3.12
N PHE A 114 -1.01 -8.18 2.32
CA PHE A 114 -1.47 -8.15 0.93
C PHE A 114 -0.35 -8.64 0.04
N ILE A 115 -0.59 -9.75 -0.66
CA ILE A 115 0.48 -10.48 -1.33
C ILE A 115 0.20 -10.58 -2.83
N PRO A 116 1.07 -10.03 -3.69
CA PRO A 116 1.08 -10.41 -5.09
C PRO A 116 1.36 -11.91 -5.20
N ALA A 117 0.50 -12.66 -5.92
CA ALA A 117 0.61 -14.12 -5.94
C ALA A 117 1.99 -14.60 -6.46
N VAL A 118 2.59 -13.89 -7.43
CA VAL A 118 3.94 -14.18 -7.93
C VAL A 118 5.00 -13.99 -6.85
N SER A 119 4.86 -12.99 -5.96
CA SER A 119 5.76 -12.83 -4.82
C SER A 119 5.79 -14.07 -3.94
N ALA A 120 4.62 -14.64 -3.63
CA ALA A 120 4.52 -15.89 -2.87
C ALA A 120 5.01 -17.10 -3.67
N ALA A 121 4.79 -17.15 -4.99
CA ALA A 121 5.25 -18.24 -5.82
C ALA A 121 6.78 -18.32 -5.90
N LEU A 122 7.45 -17.15 -5.92
CA LEU A 122 8.91 -17.05 -5.93
C LEU A 122 9.53 -17.33 -4.54
N HIS A 123 8.77 -17.10 -3.47
CA HIS A 123 9.21 -17.31 -2.09
C HIS A 123 8.18 -18.18 -1.33
N PRO A 124 8.10 -19.49 -1.62
CA PRO A 124 7.01 -20.36 -1.14
C PRO A 124 6.97 -20.53 0.38
N GLN A 125 8.04 -20.19 1.10
CA GLN A 125 8.09 -20.24 2.56
C GLN A 125 7.28 -19.12 3.24
N MET A 126 7.04 -17.98 2.56
CA MET A 126 6.45 -16.79 3.19
C MET A 126 5.04 -17.02 3.73
N ILE A 127 4.15 -17.64 2.95
CA ILE A 127 2.77 -17.92 3.41
C ILE A 127 2.78 -18.87 4.60
N PRO A 128 3.48 -20.02 4.59
CA PRO A 128 3.65 -20.86 5.77
C PRO A 128 4.19 -20.12 7.00
N GLU A 129 5.19 -19.24 6.84
CA GLU A 129 5.75 -18.44 7.94
C GLU A 129 4.70 -17.49 8.55
N ILE A 130 3.94 -16.77 7.72
CA ILE A 130 2.86 -15.88 8.19
C ILE A 130 1.78 -16.68 8.95
N LEU A 131 1.37 -17.82 8.40
CA LEU A 131 0.30 -18.64 8.97
C LEU A 131 0.72 -19.43 10.20
N ALA A 132 2.02 -19.68 10.40
CA ALA A 132 2.54 -20.33 11.61
C ALA A 132 2.43 -19.44 12.86
N SER A 133 2.22 -18.14 12.69
CA SER A 133 2.04 -17.23 13.82
C SER A 133 0.73 -17.51 14.57
N PRO A 134 0.75 -17.52 15.92
CA PRO A 134 -0.45 -17.71 16.72
C PRO A 134 -1.40 -16.51 16.70
N LEU A 135 -1.05 -15.44 15.99
CA LEU A 135 -1.80 -14.18 15.96
C LEU A 135 -2.93 -14.17 14.94
N ASN A 136 -3.09 -15.23 14.15
CA ASN A 136 -4.10 -15.31 13.09
C ASN A 136 -4.02 -14.13 12.11
N HIS A 137 -2.84 -13.89 11.58
CA HIS A 137 -2.64 -12.90 10.53
C HIS A 137 -3.56 -13.16 9.33
N GLU A 138 -3.94 -12.09 8.68
CA GLU A 138 -4.74 -12.15 7.46
C GLU A 138 -3.85 -12.13 6.22
N ILE A 139 -4.26 -12.87 5.18
CA ILE A 139 -3.68 -12.75 3.83
C ILE A 139 -4.75 -12.22 2.90
N GLY A 140 -4.46 -11.07 2.27
CA GLY A 140 -5.26 -10.42 1.24
C GLY A 140 -4.61 -10.50 -0.15
N VAL A 141 -5.40 -10.19 -1.18
CA VAL A 141 -4.96 -10.17 -2.58
C VAL A 141 -4.32 -8.83 -2.92
N HIS A 142 -3.15 -8.86 -3.57
CA HIS A 142 -2.46 -7.67 -4.10
C HIS A 142 -2.09 -7.84 -5.58
N GLY A 143 -3.06 -8.31 -6.39
CA GLY A 143 -2.84 -8.65 -7.79
C GLY A 143 -2.09 -9.96 -7.99
N TRP A 144 -1.81 -10.28 -9.27
CA TRP A 144 -1.04 -11.46 -9.66
C TRP A 144 0.47 -11.23 -9.51
N ILE A 145 1.00 -10.20 -10.17
CA ILE A 145 2.43 -9.86 -10.21
C ILE A 145 2.71 -8.41 -9.77
N HIS A 146 1.76 -7.76 -9.11
CA HIS A 146 1.77 -6.31 -8.85
C HIS A 146 1.67 -5.50 -10.15
N GLU A 147 0.80 -5.94 -11.05
CA GLU A 147 0.50 -5.30 -12.32
C GLU A 147 -0.09 -3.90 -12.13
N LEU A 148 0.26 -2.97 -13.01
CA LEU A 148 -0.34 -1.65 -13.04
C LEU A 148 -1.68 -1.73 -13.78
N LEU A 149 -2.78 -1.85 -13.04
CA LEU A 149 -4.11 -2.13 -13.60
C LEU A 149 -4.54 -1.13 -14.70
N PRO A 150 -4.34 0.19 -14.58
CA PRO A 150 -4.66 1.11 -15.67
C PRO A 150 -3.88 0.85 -16.97
N ALA A 151 -2.73 0.19 -16.89
CA ALA A 151 -1.90 -0.14 -18.05
C ALA A 151 -2.25 -1.50 -18.69
N VAL A 152 -2.98 -2.37 -18.00
CA VAL A 152 -3.45 -3.65 -18.56
C VAL A 152 -4.36 -3.41 -19.76
N ASN A 153 -5.23 -2.40 -19.67
CA ASN A 153 -6.10 -1.90 -20.75
C ASN A 153 -6.92 -3.00 -21.48
N ASP A 154 -7.23 -4.08 -20.79
CA ASP A 154 -8.07 -5.19 -21.28
C ASP A 154 -8.81 -5.79 -20.09
N GLU A 155 -10.16 -5.75 -20.12
CA GLU A 155 -11.04 -6.21 -19.06
C GLU A 155 -10.87 -7.70 -18.77
N LYS A 156 -10.75 -8.51 -19.82
CA LYS A 156 -10.64 -9.98 -19.69
C LYS A 156 -9.27 -10.37 -19.12
N GLU A 157 -8.23 -9.67 -19.53
CA GLU A 157 -6.89 -9.91 -19.00
C GLU A 157 -6.80 -9.49 -17.53
N GLU A 158 -7.37 -8.34 -17.14
CA GLU A 158 -7.45 -7.93 -15.74
C GLU A 158 -8.21 -8.96 -14.89
N GLN A 159 -9.38 -9.42 -15.38
CA GLN A 159 -10.14 -10.46 -14.68
C GLN A 159 -9.33 -11.75 -14.56
N ARG A 160 -8.64 -12.17 -15.62
CA ARG A 160 -7.79 -13.37 -15.61
C ARG A 160 -6.68 -13.28 -14.57
N LEU A 161 -6.01 -12.13 -14.46
CA LEU A 161 -4.96 -11.90 -13.46
C LEU A 161 -5.53 -11.94 -12.04
N LEU A 162 -6.68 -11.31 -11.81
CA LEU A 162 -7.37 -11.35 -10.52
C LEU A 162 -7.75 -12.77 -10.13
N ASP A 163 -8.35 -13.54 -11.05
CA ASP A 163 -8.76 -14.92 -10.79
C ASP A 163 -7.55 -15.81 -10.50
N GLN A 164 -6.44 -15.65 -11.23
CA GLN A 164 -5.21 -16.38 -10.97
C GLN A 164 -4.65 -16.06 -9.57
N ALA A 165 -4.67 -14.79 -9.16
CA ALA A 165 -4.20 -14.38 -7.84
C ALA A 165 -5.06 -15.00 -6.72
N ILE A 166 -6.38 -14.94 -6.87
CA ILE A 166 -7.33 -15.53 -5.93
C ILE A 166 -7.10 -17.04 -5.82
N ASP A 167 -7.03 -17.73 -6.95
CA ASP A 167 -6.85 -19.19 -7.00
C ASP A 167 -5.53 -19.63 -6.37
N TYR A 168 -4.44 -18.94 -6.69
CA TYR A 168 -3.13 -19.25 -6.12
C TYR A 168 -3.13 -19.07 -4.60
N LEU A 169 -3.57 -17.91 -4.12
CA LEU A 169 -3.59 -17.62 -2.69
C LEU A 169 -4.58 -18.52 -1.93
N THR A 170 -5.72 -18.87 -2.53
CA THR A 170 -6.67 -19.83 -1.94
C THR A 170 -6.02 -21.19 -1.73
N LYS A 171 -5.28 -21.69 -2.74
CA LYS A 171 -4.57 -22.97 -2.65
C LYS A 171 -3.44 -22.92 -1.61
N ALA A 172 -2.68 -21.83 -1.60
CA ALA A 172 -1.54 -21.67 -0.71
C ALA A 172 -1.93 -21.50 0.76
N THR A 173 -3.08 -20.88 1.04
CA THR A 173 -3.56 -20.60 2.41
C THR A 173 -4.60 -21.59 2.92
N GLY A 174 -5.20 -22.39 2.04
CA GLY A 174 -6.35 -23.23 2.35
C GLY A 174 -7.66 -22.46 2.57
N ARG A 175 -7.66 -21.13 2.39
CA ARG A 175 -8.81 -20.25 2.60
C ARG A 175 -8.85 -19.18 1.50
N ARG A 176 -10.05 -18.94 0.95
CA ARG A 176 -10.24 -17.85 -0.01
C ARG A 176 -10.01 -16.48 0.70
N PRO A 177 -9.11 -15.61 0.18
CA PRO A 177 -8.95 -14.25 0.69
C PRO A 177 -10.25 -13.44 0.53
N VAL A 178 -10.54 -12.61 1.51
CA VAL A 178 -11.75 -11.77 1.52
C VAL A 178 -11.43 -10.27 1.35
N GLY A 179 -10.16 -9.92 1.42
CA GLY A 179 -9.64 -8.57 1.26
C GLY A 179 -8.86 -8.39 -0.02
N TYR A 180 -8.99 -7.21 -0.59
CA TYR A 180 -8.28 -6.78 -1.77
C TYR A 180 -7.56 -5.46 -1.52
N ARG A 181 -6.38 -5.30 -2.11
CA ARG A 181 -5.67 -4.02 -2.27
C ARG A 181 -5.11 -3.98 -3.68
N ALA A 182 -5.44 -2.94 -4.43
CA ALA A 182 -4.93 -2.79 -5.78
C ALA A 182 -3.43 -2.50 -5.77
N PRO A 183 -2.64 -3.09 -6.66
CA PRO A 183 -1.25 -2.73 -6.87
C PRO A 183 -1.09 -1.23 -7.10
N SER A 184 -0.16 -0.59 -6.38
CA SER A 184 0.05 0.88 -6.40
C SER A 184 -1.22 1.69 -6.08
N TRP A 185 -2.24 1.10 -5.48
CA TRP A 185 -3.55 1.68 -5.14
C TRP A 185 -4.32 2.22 -6.35
N GLN A 186 -4.03 1.70 -7.53
CA GLN A 186 -4.62 2.21 -8.76
C GLN A 186 -5.65 1.23 -9.32
N PHE A 187 -6.86 1.72 -9.46
CA PHE A 187 -7.93 1.02 -10.16
C PHE A 187 -7.87 1.30 -11.67
N SER A 188 -8.20 0.28 -12.47
CA SER A 188 -8.73 0.49 -13.79
C SER A 188 -10.21 0.84 -13.71
N ARG A 189 -10.82 1.13 -14.87
CA ARG A 189 -12.28 1.31 -14.93
C ARG A 189 -13.09 0.03 -14.61
N TRP A 190 -12.47 -1.15 -14.69
CA TRP A 190 -13.15 -2.45 -14.46
C TRP A 190 -12.94 -2.98 -13.05
N THR A 191 -11.86 -2.64 -12.40
CA THR A 191 -11.48 -3.13 -11.06
C THR A 191 -12.65 -3.09 -10.06
N PRO A 192 -13.43 -2.00 -9.93
CA PRO A 192 -14.52 -1.96 -8.94
C PRO A 192 -15.60 -3.01 -9.20
N GLY A 193 -15.97 -3.21 -10.47
CA GLY A 193 -16.92 -4.23 -10.89
C GLY A 193 -16.41 -5.64 -10.61
N GLN A 194 -15.14 -5.89 -10.89
CA GLN A 194 -14.50 -7.20 -10.75
C GLN A 194 -14.34 -7.60 -9.27
N ILE A 195 -13.87 -6.70 -8.39
CA ILE A 195 -13.75 -7.00 -6.96
C ILE A 195 -15.11 -7.24 -6.30
N ARG A 196 -16.15 -6.49 -6.71
CA ARG A 196 -17.52 -6.74 -6.30
C ARG A 196 -18.02 -8.11 -6.78
N ALA A 197 -17.84 -8.42 -8.06
CA ALA A 197 -18.29 -9.69 -8.67
C ALA A 197 -17.55 -10.89 -8.05
N ALA A 198 -16.28 -10.74 -7.72
CA ALA A 198 -15.48 -11.74 -7.02
C ALA A 198 -15.88 -11.91 -5.54
N GLY A 199 -16.76 -11.06 -5.00
CA GLY A 199 -17.29 -11.19 -3.64
C GLY A 199 -16.34 -10.77 -2.54
N PHE A 200 -15.41 -9.86 -2.80
CA PHE A 200 -14.56 -9.32 -1.74
C PHE A 200 -15.40 -8.59 -0.68
N LEU A 201 -15.04 -8.80 0.58
CA LEU A 201 -15.67 -8.14 1.71
C LEU A 201 -15.29 -6.66 1.76
N TYR A 202 -14.01 -6.38 1.48
CA TYR A 202 -13.44 -5.05 1.54
C TYR A 202 -12.35 -4.83 0.50
N ASP A 203 -12.14 -3.57 0.19
CA ASP A 203 -10.97 -3.02 -0.47
C ASP A 203 -10.18 -2.12 0.50
N SER A 204 -8.91 -1.90 0.22
CA SER A 204 -8.07 -0.95 0.95
C SER A 204 -7.10 -0.26 -0.01
N SER A 205 -7.67 0.52 -0.95
CA SER A 205 -6.91 1.19 -2.01
C SER A 205 -7.26 2.66 -2.18
N LEU A 206 -8.43 3.09 -1.71
CA LEU A 206 -8.98 4.41 -1.97
C LEU A 206 -8.79 5.36 -0.77
N MET A 207 -8.91 6.67 -1.02
CA MET A 207 -8.51 7.74 -0.08
C MET A 207 -9.61 8.80 0.11
N ALA A 208 -10.91 8.42 -0.01
CA ALA A 208 -11.98 9.42 -0.01
C ALA A 208 -12.50 9.78 1.39
N SER A 209 -11.94 9.18 2.44
CA SER A 209 -12.29 9.45 3.84
C SER A 209 -11.20 8.92 4.77
N ASP A 210 -11.10 9.42 5.99
CA ASP A 210 -10.21 8.90 7.04
C ASP A 210 -10.78 7.65 7.72
N ASP A 211 -12.11 7.49 7.71
CA ASP A 211 -12.81 6.33 8.29
C ASP A 211 -13.44 5.45 7.21
N ALA A 212 -13.74 4.20 7.57
CA ALA A 212 -14.36 3.23 6.68
C ALA A 212 -15.68 3.74 6.05
N TYR A 213 -15.88 3.38 4.77
CA TYR A 213 -17.10 3.71 4.04
C TYR A 213 -17.49 2.58 3.08
N GLU A 214 -18.71 2.61 2.58
CA GLU A 214 -19.16 1.73 1.50
C GLU A 214 -18.77 2.31 0.15
N ILE A 215 -18.16 1.52 -0.71
CA ILE A 215 -17.84 1.95 -2.09
C ILE A 215 -19.14 2.04 -2.90
N LEU A 216 -19.34 3.16 -3.58
CA LEU A 216 -20.34 3.28 -4.64
C LEU A 216 -19.70 3.03 -5.99
N ILE A 217 -20.36 2.25 -6.83
CA ILE A 217 -20.02 2.05 -8.24
C ILE A 217 -21.16 2.65 -9.05
N GLU A 218 -20.87 3.66 -9.88
CA GLU A 218 -21.85 4.41 -10.66
C GLU A 218 -23.04 4.90 -9.79
N GLY A 219 -22.72 5.41 -8.61
CA GLY A 219 -23.68 5.93 -7.65
C GLY A 219 -24.50 4.88 -6.90
N ARG A 220 -24.23 3.59 -7.08
CA ARG A 220 -24.95 2.46 -6.44
C ARG A 220 -24.10 1.78 -5.38
N PRO A 221 -24.68 1.43 -4.22
CA PRO A 221 -23.97 0.66 -3.20
C PRO A 221 -23.40 -0.64 -3.76
N SER A 222 -22.11 -0.86 -3.52
CA SER A 222 -21.43 -2.08 -4.01
C SER A 222 -21.53 -3.24 -3.01
N GLY A 223 -21.74 -2.96 -1.74
CA GLY A 223 -21.61 -3.91 -0.64
C GLY A 223 -20.16 -4.20 -0.22
N VAL A 224 -19.18 -3.56 -0.87
CA VAL A 224 -17.75 -3.64 -0.54
C VAL A 224 -17.42 -2.51 0.42
N VAL A 225 -16.76 -2.83 1.53
CA VAL A 225 -16.25 -1.86 2.49
C VAL A 225 -14.92 -1.32 1.98
N GLU A 226 -14.73 -0.02 2.00
CA GLU A 226 -13.41 0.58 1.89
C GLU A 226 -12.80 0.79 3.26
N LEU A 227 -11.59 0.29 3.47
CA LEU A 227 -10.72 0.65 4.59
C LEU A 227 -9.64 1.59 4.04
N PRO A 228 -9.85 2.90 4.15
CA PRO A 228 -9.07 3.86 3.39
C PRO A 228 -7.60 3.85 3.80
N ILE A 229 -6.77 4.09 2.81
CA ILE A 229 -5.33 4.32 2.97
C ILE A 229 -5.02 5.82 2.86
N GLU A 230 -3.82 6.21 3.27
CA GLU A 230 -3.30 7.56 3.10
C GLU A 230 -1.81 7.51 2.76
N ARG A 231 -1.37 8.38 1.83
CA ARG A 231 0.03 8.40 1.35
C ARG A 231 1.06 8.68 2.42
N ILE A 232 0.72 9.50 3.42
CA ILE A 232 1.63 9.78 4.54
C ILE A 232 1.64 8.65 5.58
N LEU A 233 0.69 7.70 5.48
CA LEU A 233 0.63 6.47 6.27
C LEU A 233 1.08 5.26 5.45
N ASP A 234 2.12 5.47 4.63
CA ASP A 234 2.82 4.44 3.87
C ASP A 234 4.33 4.66 3.98
N ASP A 235 5.10 3.59 4.13
CA ASP A 235 6.56 3.66 4.24
C ASP A 235 7.24 3.90 2.87
N PHE A 236 6.57 3.56 1.76
CA PHE A 236 7.16 3.65 0.42
C PHE A 236 7.49 5.08 -0.01
N PRO A 237 6.62 6.11 0.17
CA PRO A 237 6.94 7.48 -0.17
C PRO A 237 8.18 8.04 0.54
N TYR A 238 8.47 7.52 1.74
CA TYR A 238 9.61 7.97 2.54
C TYR A 238 10.90 7.20 2.24
N PHE A 239 10.82 5.88 2.05
CA PHE A 239 11.98 5.01 2.03
C PHE A 239 12.09 4.15 0.76
N GLY A 240 11.12 4.19 -0.12
CA GLY A 240 11.12 3.41 -1.37
C GLY A 240 12.15 3.87 -2.39
N GLY A 241 12.63 5.08 -2.24
CA GLY A 241 13.61 5.76 -3.09
C GLY A 241 12.97 6.93 -3.82
N ASN A 242 13.41 8.16 -3.52
CA ASN A 242 13.04 9.36 -4.25
C ASN A 242 13.92 9.51 -5.50
N ALA A 243 13.41 10.20 -6.51
CA ALA A 243 14.14 10.41 -7.76
C ALA A 243 15.47 11.18 -7.58
N ASP A 244 15.58 12.00 -6.53
CA ASP A 244 16.78 12.72 -6.12
C ASP A 244 17.67 11.98 -5.13
N GLY A 245 17.30 10.72 -4.76
CA GLY A 245 18.01 9.90 -3.78
C GLY A 245 17.84 10.34 -2.32
N SER A 246 17.01 11.36 -2.04
CA SER A 246 16.78 11.83 -0.67
C SER A 246 15.94 10.82 0.12
N MET A 247 16.28 10.66 1.39
CA MET A 247 15.48 9.88 2.35
C MET A 247 15.37 10.67 3.65
N PRO A 248 14.18 10.79 4.25
CA PRO A 248 14.03 11.42 5.56
C PRO A 248 14.67 10.56 6.66
N ALA A 249 15.01 11.21 7.76
CA ALA A 249 15.42 10.48 8.95
C ALA A 249 14.26 9.59 9.45
N PRO A 250 14.51 8.34 9.86
CA PRO A 250 13.46 7.48 10.39
C PRO A 250 12.66 8.12 11.54
N SER A 251 13.29 8.95 12.37
CA SER A 251 12.61 9.67 13.46
C SER A 251 11.56 10.67 12.97
N SER A 252 11.78 11.33 11.84
CA SER A 252 10.79 12.25 11.26
C SER A 252 9.56 11.50 10.73
N VAL A 253 9.76 10.32 10.15
CA VAL A 253 8.65 9.47 9.71
C VAL A 253 7.86 8.93 10.92
N LEU A 254 8.55 8.56 12.00
CA LEU A 254 7.88 8.17 13.24
C LEU A 254 7.01 9.30 13.78
N GLU A 255 7.48 10.54 13.75
CA GLU A 255 6.70 11.71 14.19
C GLU A 255 5.41 11.89 13.38
N VAL A 256 5.47 11.70 12.05
CA VAL A 256 4.26 11.72 11.19
C VAL A 256 3.30 10.62 11.62
N PHE A 257 3.76 9.37 11.71
CA PHE A 257 2.91 8.24 12.05
C PHE A 257 2.27 8.36 13.44
N GLN A 258 3.01 8.91 14.43
CA GLN A 258 2.49 9.16 15.77
C GLN A 258 1.44 10.27 15.78
N SER A 259 1.69 11.36 15.06
CA SER A 259 0.78 12.50 15.00
C SER A 259 -0.57 12.12 14.38
N GLU A 260 -0.54 11.37 13.26
CA GLU A 260 -1.75 10.87 12.62
C GLU A 260 -2.51 9.88 13.53
N PHE A 261 -1.79 8.98 14.20
CA PHE A 261 -2.42 8.07 15.15
C PHE A 261 -3.05 8.83 16.33
N ASP A 262 -2.38 9.84 16.86
CA ASP A 262 -2.87 10.58 18.03
C ASP A 262 -4.18 11.30 17.72
N VAL A 263 -4.32 11.88 16.52
CA VAL A 263 -5.56 12.53 16.09
C VAL A 263 -6.65 11.48 15.82
N ALA A 264 -6.34 10.42 15.08
CA ALA A 264 -7.30 9.33 14.85
C ALA A 264 -7.82 8.73 16.16
N HIS A 265 -6.95 8.56 17.15
CA HIS A 265 -7.35 8.08 18.48
C HIS A 265 -8.27 9.10 19.20
N ASP A 266 -7.95 10.38 19.15
CA ASP A 266 -8.74 11.43 19.82
C ASP A 266 -10.14 11.60 19.17
N GLU A 267 -10.25 11.36 17.87
CA GLU A 267 -11.49 11.36 17.12
C GLU A 267 -12.30 10.06 17.22
N GLY A 268 -11.74 9.00 17.80
CA GLY A 268 -12.38 7.70 17.86
C GLY A 268 -12.43 6.99 16.50
N GLY A 269 -11.43 7.20 15.67
CA GLY A 269 -11.36 6.81 14.27
C GLY A 269 -10.64 5.49 14.02
N LEU A 270 -10.41 5.24 12.73
CA LEU A 270 -9.63 4.15 12.19
C LEU A 270 -8.23 4.67 11.79
N TYR A 271 -7.18 3.94 12.16
CA TYR A 271 -5.82 4.19 11.72
C TYR A 271 -5.33 3.00 10.88
N VAL A 272 -5.04 3.23 9.61
CA VAL A 272 -4.49 2.23 8.68
C VAL A 272 -3.08 2.62 8.31
N LEU A 273 -2.11 1.73 8.57
CA LEU A 273 -0.72 1.94 8.18
C LEU A 273 -0.30 0.86 7.18
N THR A 274 0.17 1.31 6.01
CA THR A 274 0.70 0.46 4.96
C THR A 274 2.22 0.43 5.01
N MET A 275 2.77 -0.76 4.94
CA MET A 275 4.22 -0.96 5.01
C MET A 275 4.63 -2.07 4.03
N HIS A 276 5.95 -2.14 3.74
CA HIS A 276 6.49 -3.14 2.84
C HIS A 276 7.66 -3.86 3.52
N PRO A 277 7.70 -5.20 3.55
CA PRO A 277 8.80 -5.93 4.20
C PRO A 277 10.19 -5.57 3.66
N HIS A 278 10.30 -5.33 2.36
CA HIS A 278 11.56 -4.93 1.73
C HIS A 278 11.95 -3.46 2.03
N ILE A 279 11.09 -2.71 2.72
CA ILE A 279 11.29 -1.33 3.15
C ILE A 279 11.33 -1.24 4.67
N MET A 280 10.19 -1.47 5.33
CA MET A 280 10.07 -1.38 6.80
C MET A 280 10.93 -2.42 7.53
N GLY A 281 11.21 -3.55 6.90
CA GLY A 281 12.02 -4.64 7.49
C GLY A 281 13.47 -4.29 7.83
N HIS A 282 13.99 -3.16 7.36
CA HIS A 282 15.36 -2.72 7.67
C HIS A 282 15.52 -2.28 9.14
N ARG A 283 16.75 -2.41 9.68
CA ARG A 283 17.07 -2.25 11.10
C ARG A 283 16.50 -1.00 11.75
N SER A 284 16.77 0.18 11.19
CA SER A 284 16.31 1.45 11.76
C SER A 284 14.80 1.66 11.61
N ARG A 285 14.22 1.09 10.57
CA ARG A 285 12.80 1.25 10.26
C ARG A 285 11.93 0.33 11.12
N VAL A 286 12.35 -0.93 11.33
CA VAL A 286 11.69 -1.79 12.33
C VAL A 286 11.74 -1.16 13.73
N ALA A 287 12.82 -0.48 14.07
CA ALA A 287 12.92 0.19 15.37
C ALA A 287 11.92 1.34 15.53
N ILE A 288 11.62 2.09 14.46
CA ILE A 288 10.56 3.11 14.55
C ILE A 288 9.16 2.49 14.56
N LEU A 289 8.93 1.40 13.87
CA LEU A 289 7.67 0.66 13.97
C LEU A 289 7.44 0.15 15.39
N GLU A 290 8.47 -0.39 16.05
CA GLU A 290 8.38 -0.82 17.45
C GLU A 290 8.00 0.34 18.38
N ARG A 291 8.66 1.50 18.22
CA ARG A 291 8.35 2.71 19.00
C ARG A 291 6.93 3.23 18.76
N LEU A 292 6.44 3.15 17.52
CA LEU A 292 5.05 3.50 17.20
C LEU A 292 4.07 2.58 17.94
N ILE A 293 4.30 1.29 17.90
CA ILE A 293 3.47 0.30 18.61
C ILE A 293 3.49 0.54 20.11
N GLU A 294 4.66 0.81 20.69
CA GLU A 294 4.79 1.16 22.11
C GLU A 294 4.04 2.44 22.47
N HIS A 295 4.10 3.46 21.62
CA HIS A 295 3.35 4.71 21.77
C HIS A 295 1.84 4.45 21.78
N MET A 296 1.32 3.69 20.81
CA MET A 296 -0.08 3.30 20.73
C MET A 296 -0.56 2.54 21.98
N LYS A 297 0.24 1.59 22.44
CA LYS A 297 -0.07 0.81 23.66
C LYS A 297 -0.05 1.65 24.92
N LYS A 298 0.89 2.59 25.02
CA LYS A 298 0.99 3.51 26.15
C LYS A 298 -0.22 4.45 26.21
N LYS A 299 -0.72 4.92 25.07
CA LYS A 299 -1.94 5.76 25.00
C LYS A 299 -3.16 4.96 25.45
N GLY A 300 -3.20 3.66 25.18
CA GLY A 300 -4.29 2.77 25.60
C GLY A 300 -5.57 2.96 24.77
N GLY A 301 -6.60 2.17 25.07
CA GLY A 301 -7.87 2.26 24.36
C GLY A 301 -7.77 1.96 22.85
N VAL A 302 -6.86 1.07 22.45
CA VAL A 302 -6.60 0.71 21.05
C VAL A 302 -7.03 -0.72 20.78
N TRP A 303 -7.81 -0.92 19.74
CA TRP A 303 -8.11 -2.22 19.19
C TRP A 303 -7.21 -2.49 17.98
N PHE A 304 -6.16 -3.30 18.18
CA PHE A 304 -5.36 -3.82 17.08
C PHE A 304 -6.09 -4.96 16.39
N ALA A 305 -6.28 -4.84 15.08
CA ALA A 305 -7.08 -5.80 14.31
C ALA A 305 -6.52 -5.99 12.91
N THR A 306 -6.87 -7.12 12.28
CA THR A 306 -6.69 -7.28 10.84
C THR A 306 -7.72 -6.46 10.08
N HIS A 307 -7.46 -6.19 8.80
CA HIS A 307 -8.41 -5.50 7.92
C HIS A 307 -9.74 -6.27 7.83
N GLU A 308 -9.70 -7.60 7.73
CA GLU A 308 -10.91 -8.42 7.74
C GLU A 308 -11.73 -8.21 9.02
N GLN A 309 -11.09 -8.17 10.18
CA GLN A 309 -11.78 -7.96 11.46
C GLN A 309 -12.44 -6.59 11.50
N VAL A 310 -11.72 -5.53 11.07
CA VAL A 310 -12.28 -4.17 10.98
C VAL A 310 -13.45 -4.13 10.00
N ALA A 311 -13.28 -4.65 8.79
CA ALA A 311 -14.32 -4.64 7.76
C ALA A 311 -15.58 -5.36 8.20
N ARG A 312 -15.46 -6.54 8.83
CA ARG A 312 -16.61 -7.27 9.39
C ARG A 312 -17.31 -6.48 10.48
N TYR A 313 -16.53 -5.85 11.36
CA TYR A 313 -17.08 -5.09 12.46
C TYR A 313 -17.87 -3.88 11.97
N VAL A 314 -17.28 -3.03 11.12
CA VAL A 314 -17.94 -1.82 10.63
C VAL A 314 -19.16 -2.14 9.75
N LYS A 315 -19.12 -3.23 8.97
CA LYS A 315 -20.24 -3.67 8.14
C LYS A 315 -21.46 -4.10 8.97
N ASN A 316 -21.22 -4.68 10.15
CA ASN A 316 -22.30 -5.18 11.03
C ASN A 316 -22.77 -4.13 12.05
N SER A 317 -22.02 -3.06 12.28
CA SER A 317 -22.29 -2.02 13.30
C SER A 317 -22.95 -0.77 12.74
N SER A 318 -23.16 -0.68 11.43
CA SER A 318 -23.62 0.51 10.70
C SER A 318 -25.06 0.42 10.23
#